data_85c3b997de0a876d408553be03648913
#
_entry.id   85c3b997de0a876d408553be03648913
#
_cell.length_a   1.000
_cell.length_b   1.000
_cell.length_c   1.000
_cell.angle_alpha   90.00
_cell.angle_beta   90.00
_cell.angle_gamma   90.00
#
_symmetry.space_group_name_H-M   'P 1'
#
loop_
_entity.id
_entity.type
_entity.pdbx_description
1 polymer ?
#
loop_
_entity_poly.entity_id
_entity_poly.type
_entity_poly.pdbx_seq_one_letter_code
_entity_poly.pdbx_strand_id
1 'polypeptide(L)' 'MVVKIYLTLDLDKDEYPVPADGDPSEEIQEALEEFIYDIDGLKIKNIRITLEN' A
#
# COMPACT_ATOMS: atom_id res chain seq x y z
N MET A 1 -5.73 -16.66 13.45
CA MET A 1 -6.19 -16.77 12.05
C MET A 1 -5.35 -15.88 11.17
N VAL A 2 -4.93 -16.36 10.02
CA VAL A 2 -4.19 -15.56 9.04
C VAL A 2 -5.10 -15.28 7.85
N VAL A 3 -5.20 -14.01 7.47
CA VAL A 3 -5.97 -13.59 6.29
C VAL A 3 -4.98 -13.04 5.27
N LYS A 4 -4.99 -13.59 4.06
CA LYS A 4 -4.13 -13.14 2.97
C LYS A 4 -4.95 -12.29 2.00
N ILE A 5 -4.42 -11.14 1.65
CA ILE A 5 -5.09 -10.21 0.74
C ILE A 5 -4.16 -9.92 -0.43
N TYR A 6 -4.70 -10.06 -1.64
CA TYR A 6 -4.01 -9.67 -2.87
C TYR A 6 -4.76 -8.48 -3.45
N LEU A 7 -4.07 -7.39 -3.65
CA LEU A 7 -4.67 -6.12 -4.05
C LEU A 7 -3.88 -5.54 -5.22
N THR A 8 -4.60 -5.15 -6.27
CA THR A 8 -4.00 -4.46 -7.41
C THR A 8 -4.64 -3.09 -7.52
N LEU A 9 -3.81 -2.06 -7.53
CA LEU A 9 -4.27 -0.68 -7.62
C LEU A 9 -3.84 -0.09 -8.96
N ASP A 10 -4.71 0.75 -9.52
CA ASP A 10 -4.41 1.53 -10.70
C ASP A 10 -4.14 2.96 -10.24
N LEU A 11 -2.93 3.46 -10.49
CA LEU A 11 -2.53 4.77 -10.06
C LEU A 11 -2.57 5.73 -11.24
N ASP A 12 -3.35 6.80 -11.09
CA ASP A 12 -3.44 7.86 -12.08
C ASP A 12 -2.42 8.95 -11.73
N LYS A 13 -1.37 9.06 -12.53
CA LYS A 13 -0.28 10.00 -12.29
C LYS A 13 -0.72 11.46 -12.38
N ASP A 14 -1.84 11.74 -13.05
CA ASP A 14 -2.36 13.09 -13.15
C ASP A 14 -3.02 13.53 -11.84
N GLU A 15 -3.61 12.60 -11.11
CA GLU A 15 -4.31 12.90 -9.85
C GLU A 15 -3.46 12.62 -8.62
N TYR A 16 -2.60 11.62 -8.67
CA TYR A 16 -1.74 11.25 -7.56
C TYR A 16 -0.33 11.76 -7.79
N PRO A 17 0.18 12.66 -6.95
CA PRO A 17 1.54 13.20 -7.12
C PRO A 17 2.58 12.15 -6.78
N VAL A 18 3.22 11.61 -7.81
CA VAL A 18 4.27 10.61 -7.66
C VAL A 18 5.53 11.30 -7.13
N PRO A 19 6.26 10.68 -6.17
CA PRO A 19 7.53 11.25 -5.69
C PRO A 19 8.54 11.45 -6.82
N ALA A 20 9.53 12.30 -6.56
CA ALA A 20 10.54 12.66 -7.56
C ALA A 20 11.32 11.47 -8.10
N ASP A 21 11.48 10.41 -7.32
CA ASP A 21 12.16 9.19 -7.75
C ASP A 21 11.25 8.27 -8.57
N GLY A 22 9.98 8.61 -8.68
CA GLY A 22 9.02 7.83 -9.46
C GLY A 22 8.50 6.58 -8.76
N ASP A 23 8.77 6.41 -7.47
CA ASP A 23 8.38 5.22 -6.72
C ASP A 23 7.43 5.58 -5.57
N PRO A 24 6.11 5.33 -5.73
CA PRO A 24 5.13 5.62 -4.68
C PRO A 24 4.95 4.50 -3.66
N SER A 25 5.72 3.40 -3.76
CA SER A 25 5.44 2.21 -2.96
C SER A 25 5.57 2.46 -1.45
N GLU A 26 6.53 3.29 -1.02
CA GLU A 26 6.70 3.60 0.38
C GLU A 26 5.50 4.34 0.96
N GLU A 27 4.98 5.32 0.22
CA GLU A 27 3.81 6.08 0.63
C GLU A 27 2.56 5.22 0.69
N ILE A 28 2.38 4.36 -0.30
CA ILE A 28 1.25 3.44 -0.35
C ILE A 28 1.33 2.44 0.81
N GLN A 29 2.53 1.94 1.08
CA GLN A 29 2.73 1.02 2.19
C GLN A 29 2.37 1.67 3.53
N GLU A 30 2.83 2.90 3.77
CA GLU A 30 2.52 3.63 4.99
C GLU A 30 1.02 3.86 5.15
N ALA A 31 0.34 4.22 4.07
CA ALA A 31 -1.10 4.45 4.11
C ALA A 31 -1.85 3.17 4.46
N LEU A 32 -1.46 2.04 3.88
CA LEU A 32 -2.07 0.74 4.17
C LEU A 32 -1.79 0.32 5.61
N GLU A 33 -0.59 0.53 6.10
CA GLU A 33 -0.24 0.21 7.48
C GLU A 33 -1.07 1.01 8.46
N GLU A 34 -1.23 2.31 8.24
CA GLU A 34 -2.06 3.15 9.10
C GLU A 34 -3.51 2.69 9.09
N PHE A 35 -4.03 2.38 7.93
CA PHE A 35 -5.41 1.93 7.81
C PHE A 35 -5.64 0.64 8.59
N ILE A 36 -4.75 -0.33 8.44
CA ILE A 36 -4.89 -1.63 9.10
C ILE A 36 -4.69 -1.52 10.61
N TYR A 37 -3.70 -0.75 11.05
CA TYR A 37 -3.41 -0.62 12.49
C TYR A 37 -4.51 0.13 13.25
N ASP A 38 -5.33 0.92 12.57
CA ASP A 38 -6.48 1.56 13.16
C ASP A 38 -7.61 0.58 13.48
N ILE A 39 -7.57 -0.61 12.94
CA ILE A 39 -8.59 -1.63 13.15
C ILE A 39 -8.15 -2.53 14.31
N ASP A 40 -8.96 -2.56 15.38
CA ASP A 40 -8.65 -3.39 16.54
C ASP A 40 -8.60 -4.86 16.16
N GLY A 41 -7.53 -5.52 16.58
CA GLY A 41 -7.37 -6.95 16.35
C GLY A 41 -6.68 -7.30 15.04
N LEU A 42 -6.31 -6.30 14.23
CA LEU A 42 -5.57 -6.52 12.99
C LEU A 42 -4.15 -6.01 13.12
N LYS A 43 -3.24 -6.74 12.55
CA LYS A 43 -1.86 -6.27 12.37
C LYS A 43 -1.29 -6.90 11.10
N ILE A 44 -0.39 -6.19 10.46
CA ILE A 44 0.26 -6.68 9.26
C ILE A 44 1.39 -7.62 9.66
N LYS A 45 1.33 -8.84 9.14
CA LYS A 45 2.39 -9.82 9.34
C LYS A 45 3.51 -9.60 8.31
N ASN A 46 3.12 -9.36 7.08
CA ASN A 46 4.05 -8.93 6.03
C ASN A 46 3.27 -8.19 4.96
N ILE A 47 3.97 -7.34 4.21
CA ILE A 47 3.39 -6.60 3.11
C ILE A 47 4.44 -6.54 1.99
N ARG A 48 3.96 -6.68 0.75
CA ARG A 48 4.82 -6.58 -0.41
C ARG A 48 4.14 -5.76 -1.49
N ILE A 49 4.84 -4.75 -1.99
CA ILE A 49 4.35 -3.88 -3.05
C ILE A 49 5.26 -4.05 -4.26
N THR A 50 4.66 -4.31 -5.41
CA THR A 50 5.37 -4.44 -6.68
C THR A 50 4.81 -3.42 -7.65
N LEU A 51 5.70 -2.70 -8.32
CA LEU A 51 5.29 -1.74 -9.35
C LEU A 51 5.38 -2.39 -10.72
N GLU A 52 4.30 -2.26 -11.49
CA GLU A 52 4.25 -2.72 -12.88
C GLU A 52 3.78 -1.58 -13.77
N ASN A 53 4.45 -1.41 -14.90
CA ASN A 53 4.09 -0.40 -15.90
C ASN A 53 3.31 -1.03 -17.04
#